data_a3b9c57b3e52957965e4c9bfbf851e8b
#
_entry.id   a3b9c57b3e52957965e4c9bfbf851e8b
#
_cell.length_a   1.000
_cell.length_b   1.000
_cell.length_c   1.000
_cell.angle_alpha   90.00
_cell.angle_beta   90.00
_cell.angle_gamma   90.00
#
_symmetry.space_group_name_H-M   'P 1'
#
loop_
_entity.id
_entity.type
_entity.pdbx_description
1 polymer ?
#
loop_
_entity_poly.entity_id
_entity_poly.type
_entity_poly.pdbx_seq_one_letter_code
_entity_poly.pdbx_strand_id
1 'polypeptide(L)'
;SACGKNMSKETTDLLGNQKKTNYALRADMTREEFVKEVTDGILPPPQYFQQNAMLNKTGAQNMDLVLETGNLALDVDTFEAIANHQGALVLDTRDRFQFAEAFVPNSIFIGLDGSFAPWVGALIPDLKQPIIFLADEGQEEEVVTRLSRVGYDNTLGYLKGGIAAWKAAGKEIDQIESISADELAEEMKAGQVNILDVRKPSEWEAEHAEGSENVALDYINENMDKIDADKNYNVHCAGGYRSVIFSSIMKSRGFDNVTNIEGGMDAILETDIPTTAYVCPSTLK
;
A
#
# COMPACT_ATOMS: atom_id res chain seq x y z
N SER A 1 -17.26 16.10 -5.80
CA SER A 1 -15.86 15.92 -5.39
C SER A 1 -15.46 14.46 -5.61
N ALA A 2 -14.22 14.20 -5.97
CA ALA A 2 -13.70 12.85 -6.25
C ALA A 2 -13.67 11.90 -5.02
N CYS A 3 -14.14 12.35 -3.87
CA CYS A 3 -14.16 11.60 -2.61
C CYS A 3 -15.58 11.39 -2.07
N GLY A 4 -16.62 11.59 -2.88
CA GLY A 4 -18.01 11.50 -2.42
C GLY A 4 -18.65 10.15 -2.65
N LYS A 5 -19.54 9.74 -1.75
CA LYS A 5 -20.49 8.65 -1.96
C LYS A 5 -21.40 9.03 -3.15
N ASN A 6 -21.65 8.10 -4.07
CA ASN A 6 -22.52 8.31 -5.24
C ASN A 6 -22.12 9.50 -6.14
N MET A 7 -20.89 9.48 -6.64
CA MET A 7 -20.38 10.50 -7.56
C MET A 7 -21.12 10.46 -8.91
N SER A 8 -21.50 11.62 -9.42
CA SER A 8 -21.95 11.81 -10.79
C SER A 8 -20.78 12.23 -11.71
N LYS A 9 -20.97 12.11 -13.02
CA LYS A 9 -19.99 12.55 -14.03
C LYS A 9 -20.02 14.05 -14.29
N GLU A 10 -21.07 14.74 -13.86
CA GLU A 10 -21.24 16.16 -14.05
C GLU A 10 -20.32 16.96 -13.13
N THR A 11 -19.69 17.98 -13.67
CA THR A 11 -18.80 18.88 -12.92
C THR A 11 -19.53 20.09 -12.33
N THR A 12 -20.75 20.39 -12.79
CA THR A 12 -21.60 21.49 -12.35
C THR A 12 -23.06 21.06 -12.31
N ASP A 13 -23.85 21.67 -11.40
CA ASP A 13 -25.30 21.47 -11.35
C ASP A 13 -25.98 22.68 -10.69
N LEU A 14 -27.31 22.78 -10.85
CA LEU A 14 -28.12 23.78 -10.18
C LEU A 14 -28.51 23.32 -8.78
N LEU A 15 -28.44 24.23 -7.80
CA LEU A 15 -28.83 23.91 -6.41
C LEU A 15 -30.27 23.36 -6.32
N GLY A 16 -31.18 23.83 -7.19
CA GLY A 16 -32.55 23.31 -7.27
C GLY A 16 -32.65 21.84 -7.64
N ASN A 17 -31.74 21.34 -8.51
CA ASN A 17 -31.64 19.94 -8.87
C ASN A 17 -31.05 19.17 -7.70
N GLN A 18 -29.97 19.66 -7.09
CA GLN A 18 -29.32 19.01 -5.95
C GLN A 18 -30.29 18.80 -4.78
N LYS A 19 -31.18 19.77 -4.50
CA LYS A 19 -32.21 19.59 -3.47
C LYS A 19 -33.23 18.49 -3.77
N LYS A 20 -33.36 18.09 -5.04
CA LYS A 20 -34.28 17.02 -5.45
C LYS A 20 -33.62 15.65 -5.58
N THR A 21 -32.37 15.63 -6.01
CA THR A 21 -31.68 14.42 -6.42
C THR A 21 -30.56 13.99 -5.46
N ASN A 22 -29.95 14.95 -4.74
CA ASN A 22 -28.87 14.64 -3.81
C ASN A 22 -29.45 14.09 -2.51
N TYR A 23 -29.09 12.83 -2.21
CA TYR A 23 -29.56 12.13 -1.02
C TYR A 23 -29.29 12.89 0.29
N ALA A 24 -28.22 13.69 0.37
CA ALA A 24 -27.84 14.45 1.56
C ALA A 24 -28.50 15.86 1.64
N LEU A 25 -29.27 16.29 0.61
CA LEU A 25 -29.90 17.60 0.56
C LEU A 25 -31.44 17.54 0.47
N ARG A 26 -32.02 16.36 0.59
CA ARG A 26 -33.47 16.18 0.59
C ARG A 26 -34.10 16.85 1.79
N ALA A 27 -35.11 17.68 1.53
CA ALA A 27 -35.81 18.46 2.58
C ALA A 27 -36.82 17.61 3.39
N ASP A 28 -37.15 16.43 2.92
CA ASP A 28 -38.11 15.51 3.51
C ASP A 28 -37.50 14.51 4.50
N MET A 29 -36.20 14.58 4.76
CA MET A 29 -35.49 13.70 5.70
C MET A 29 -35.54 14.25 7.13
N THR A 30 -35.80 13.38 8.08
CA THR A 30 -35.52 13.65 9.49
C THR A 30 -34.00 13.68 9.75
N ARG A 31 -33.60 14.22 10.91
CA ARG A 31 -32.20 14.21 11.31
C ARG A 31 -31.63 12.79 11.41
N GLU A 32 -32.42 11.88 11.95
CA GLU A 32 -32.06 10.48 12.16
C GLU A 32 -31.87 9.76 10.80
N GLU A 33 -32.76 9.96 9.86
CA GLU A 33 -32.65 9.45 8.49
C GLU A 33 -31.43 10.02 7.78
N PHE A 34 -31.19 11.34 7.89
CA PHE A 34 -30.01 11.98 7.34
C PHE A 34 -28.70 11.37 7.89
N VAL A 35 -28.61 11.25 9.23
CA VAL A 35 -27.41 10.65 9.86
C VAL A 35 -27.21 9.22 9.38
N LYS A 36 -28.25 8.39 9.37
CA LYS A 36 -28.18 7.03 8.86
C LYS A 36 -27.71 6.99 7.42
N GLU A 37 -28.30 7.79 6.54
CA GLU A 37 -27.98 7.80 5.10
C GLU A 37 -26.54 8.24 4.82
N VAL A 38 -26.05 9.28 5.52
CA VAL A 38 -24.69 9.80 5.28
C VAL A 38 -23.60 8.99 5.96
N THR A 39 -23.93 8.22 7.02
CA THR A 39 -22.96 7.37 7.72
C THR A 39 -22.97 5.91 7.25
N ASP A 40 -23.97 5.51 6.49
CA ASP A 40 -24.05 4.16 5.94
C ASP A 40 -22.89 3.89 4.97
N GLY A 41 -22.19 2.77 5.17
CA GLY A 41 -21.06 2.36 4.33
C GLY A 41 -19.80 3.24 4.45
N ILE A 42 -19.69 4.09 5.49
CA ILE A 42 -18.42 4.79 5.76
C ILE A 42 -17.41 3.77 6.29
N LEU A 43 -16.31 3.62 5.53
CA LEU A 43 -15.16 2.84 5.97
C LEU A 43 -14.42 3.58 7.10
N PRO A 44 -13.74 2.84 8.01
CA PRO A 44 -12.84 3.44 8.98
C PRO A 44 -11.87 4.41 8.28
N PRO A 45 -11.61 5.59 8.84
CA PRO A 45 -10.64 6.50 8.26
C PRO A 45 -9.24 5.89 8.33
N PRO A 46 -8.35 6.22 7.37
CA PRO A 46 -6.95 5.81 7.44
C PRO A 46 -6.33 6.20 8.79
N GLN A 47 -5.46 5.36 9.33
CA GLN A 47 -4.87 5.53 10.68
C GLN A 47 -4.22 6.90 10.89
N TYR A 48 -3.56 7.43 9.86
CA TYR A 48 -2.86 8.72 9.92
C TYR A 48 -3.79 9.96 9.97
N PHE A 49 -5.08 9.85 9.69
CA PHE A 49 -5.99 11.00 9.64
C PHE A 49 -6.10 11.74 10.97
N GLN A 50 -6.21 11.02 12.08
CA GLN A 50 -6.32 11.63 13.41
C GLN A 50 -5.05 12.41 13.76
N GLN A 51 -3.90 11.83 13.46
CA GLN A 51 -2.60 12.43 13.73
C GLN A 51 -2.36 13.66 12.84
N ASN A 52 -2.69 13.59 11.55
CA ASN A 52 -2.62 14.74 10.65
C ASN A 52 -3.57 15.87 11.07
N ALA A 53 -4.76 15.55 11.56
CA ALA A 53 -5.66 16.56 12.13
C ALA A 53 -5.06 17.25 13.38
N MET A 54 -4.31 16.51 14.19
CA MET A 54 -3.57 17.10 15.32
C MET A 54 -2.40 17.97 14.86
N LEU A 55 -1.58 17.50 13.90
CA LEU A 55 -0.49 18.29 13.32
C LEU A 55 -0.99 19.62 12.73
N ASN A 56 -2.14 19.61 12.07
CA ASN A 56 -2.78 20.83 11.55
C ASN A 56 -3.18 21.82 12.66
N LYS A 57 -3.38 21.36 13.89
CA LYS A 57 -3.69 22.20 15.05
C LYS A 57 -2.45 22.66 15.80
N THR A 58 -1.46 21.78 15.94
CA THR A 58 -0.27 22.04 16.79
C THR A 58 0.89 22.62 15.99
N GLY A 59 0.85 22.54 14.66
CA GLY A 59 1.94 22.86 13.75
C GLY A 59 2.81 21.65 13.43
N ALA A 60 3.35 21.64 12.22
CA ALA A 60 4.35 20.68 11.76
C ALA A 60 5.77 21.19 12.07
N GLN A 61 6.77 20.33 11.92
CA GLN A 61 8.17 20.72 12.00
C GLN A 61 8.56 21.68 10.87
N ASN A 62 9.68 22.41 11.07
CA ASN A 62 10.22 23.24 10.00
C ASN A 62 10.72 22.35 8.86
N MET A 63 10.16 22.55 7.66
CA MET A 63 10.47 21.74 6.48
C MET A 63 11.96 21.78 6.08
N ASP A 64 12.63 22.92 6.27
CA ASP A 64 14.05 23.05 5.99
C ASP A 64 14.90 22.10 6.86
N LEU A 65 14.54 21.97 8.14
CA LEU A 65 15.22 21.05 9.06
C LEU A 65 14.92 19.58 8.71
N VAL A 66 13.68 19.27 8.30
CA VAL A 66 13.31 17.91 7.88
C VAL A 66 14.07 17.52 6.61
N LEU A 67 14.21 18.43 5.65
CA LEU A 67 14.99 18.20 4.44
C LEU A 67 16.48 18.07 4.74
N GLU A 68 17.03 18.91 5.61
CA GLU A 68 18.46 18.86 6.01
C GLU A 68 18.81 17.50 6.64
N THR A 69 17.97 17.00 7.52
CA THR A 69 18.18 15.68 8.16
C THR A 69 17.87 14.52 7.22
N GLY A 70 16.76 14.60 6.51
CA GLY A 70 16.27 13.50 5.66
C GLY A 70 17.10 13.26 4.41
N ASN A 71 17.77 14.30 3.88
CA ASN A 71 18.63 14.20 2.69
C ASN A 71 20.11 13.88 3.01
N LEU A 72 20.38 13.34 4.18
CA LEU A 72 21.73 12.89 4.52
C LEU A 72 22.10 11.63 3.71
N ALA A 73 23.16 11.73 2.93
CA ALA A 73 23.72 10.59 2.19
C ALA A 73 24.54 9.70 3.14
N LEU A 74 24.03 8.51 3.45
CA LEU A 74 24.65 7.55 4.35
C LEU A 74 25.48 6.55 3.56
N ASP A 75 26.70 6.28 3.99
CA ASP A 75 27.45 5.13 3.47
C ASP A 75 26.82 3.82 3.95
N VAL A 76 27.23 2.70 3.32
CA VAL A 76 26.62 1.38 3.57
C VAL A 76 26.71 0.95 5.04
N ASP A 77 27.86 1.18 5.68
CA ASP A 77 28.06 0.74 7.07
C ASP A 77 27.24 1.60 8.05
N THR A 78 27.15 2.89 7.81
CA THR A 78 26.31 3.81 8.60
C THR A 78 24.82 3.47 8.41
N PHE A 79 24.40 3.22 7.18
CA PHE A 79 23.01 2.84 6.85
C PHE A 79 22.63 1.53 7.57
N GLU A 80 23.47 0.51 7.47
CA GLU A 80 23.26 -0.77 8.16
C GLU A 80 23.23 -0.62 9.68
N ALA A 81 24.14 0.19 10.23
CA ALA A 81 24.17 0.44 11.68
C ALA A 81 22.88 1.12 12.17
N ILE A 82 22.34 2.07 11.41
CA ILE A 82 21.08 2.74 11.75
C ILE A 82 19.92 1.73 11.67
N ALA A 83 19.84 0.93 10.60
CA ALA A 83 18.82 -0.11 10.45
C ALA A 83 18.81 -1.07 11.64
N ASN A 84 19.99 -1.58 12.03
CA ASN A 84 20.11 -2.64 13.03
C ASN A 84 20.03 -2.14 14.49
N HIS A 85 20.46 -0.91 14.78
CA HIS A 85 20.65 -0.46 16.16
C HIS A 85 19.69 0.66 16.60
N GLN A 86 19.03 1.35 15.67
CA GLN A 86 18.12 2.43 16.02
C GLN A 86 16.64 2.06 15.78
N GLY A 87 16.35 0.83 15.34
CA GLY A 87 15.00 0.41 15.00
C GLY A 87 14.40 1.21 13.84
N ALA A 88 15.27 1.73 12.96
CA ALA A 88 14.82 2.46 11.80
C ALA A 88 14.20 1.51 10.76
N LEU A 89 13.06 1.92 10.23
CA LEU A 89 12.45 1.26 9.10
C LEU A 89 13.27 1.55 7.84
N VAL A 90 13.64 0.51 7.11
CA VAL A 90 14.23 0.65 5.78
C VAL A 90 13.07 0.70 4.75
N LEU A 91 12.89 1.85 4.13
CA LEU A 91 11.86 2.08 3.12
C LEU A 91 12.49 2.12 1.73
N ASP A 92 12.10 1.21 0.85
CA ASP A 92 12.54 1.23 -0.55
C ASP A 92 11.47 1.89 -1.41
N THR A 93 11.84 2.97 -2.09
CA THR A 93 10.90 3.80 -2.87
C THR A 93 11.12 3.72 -4.38
N ARG A 94 12.01 2.82 -4.81
CA ARG A 94 12.35 2.58 -6.21
C ARG A 94 11.18 1.97 -6.99
N ASP A 95 11.40 1.65 -8.26
CA ASP A 95 10.44 0.88 -9.04
C ASP A 95 10.23 -0.55 -8.49
N ARG A 96 8.99 -1.06 -8.60
CA ARG A 96 8.61 -2.36 -8.05
C ARG A 96 9.39 -3.55 -8.62
N PHE A 97 9.79 -3.49 -9.88
CA PHE A 97 10.53 -4.57 -10.52
C PHE A 97 11.99 -4.57 -10.05
N GLN A 98 12.59 -3.39 -9.93
CA GLN A 98 13.92 -3.23 -9.34
C GLN A 98 13.94 -3.72 -7.89
N PHE A 99 12.89 -3.40 -7.11
CA PHE A 99 12.76 -3.87 -5.74
C PHE A 99 12.66 -5.41 -5.71
N ALA A 100 11.74 -5.99 -6.48
CA ALA A 100 11.52 -7.45 -6.49
C ALA A 100 12.80 -8.21 -6.89
N GLU A 101 13.62 -7.66 -7.79
CA GLU A 101 14.89 -8.25 -8.20
C GLU A 101 15.95 -8.26 -7.08
N ALA A 102 16.05 -7.19 -6.30
CA ALA A 102 17.00 -7.12 -5.20
C ALA A 102 16.69 -5.96 -4.25
N PHE A 103 16.63 -6.24 -2.96
CA PHE A 103 16.44 -5.24 -1.92
C PHE A 103 17.27 -5.54 -0.66
N VAL A 104 17.42 -4.54 0.20
CA VAL A 104 18.05 -4.69 1.51
C VAL A 104 17.14 -5.53 2.40
N PRO A 105 17.60 -6.64 3.01
CA PRO A 105 16.78 -7.49 3.85
C PRO A 105 15.99 -6.70 4.91
N ASN A 106 14.77 -7.11 5.17
CA ASN A 106 13.80 -6.48 6.07
C ASN A 106 13.30 -5.07 5.62
N SER A 107 13.66 -4.60 4.42
CA SER A 107 13.04 -3.37 3.90
C SER A 107 11.60 -3.62 3.47
N ILE A 108 10.77 -2.58 3.60
CA ILE A 108 9.44 -2.56 3.00
C ILE A 108 9.47 -1.69 1.73
N PHE A 109 8.69 -2.11 0.75
CA PHE A 109 8.54 -1.41 -0.51
C PHE A 109 7.31 -0.49 -0.48
N ILE A 110 7.48 0.77 -0.81
CA ILE A 110 6.39 1.68 -1.22
C ILE A 110 6.94 2.59 -2.30
N GLY A 111 6.72 2.25 -3.56
CA GLY A 111 7.26 2.97 -4.71
C GLY A 111 6.76 4.41 -4.82
N LEU A 112 7.66 5.30 -5.17
CA LEU A 112 7.37 6.74 -5.27
C LEU A 112 6.35 7.05 -6.37
N ASP A 113 6.34 6.30 -7.47
CA ASP A 113 5.44 6.50 -8.62
C ASP A 113 3.99 6.06 -8.36
N GLY A 114 3.73 5.36 -7.27
CA GLY A 114 2.39 4.94 -6.88
C GLY A 114 1.66 5.94 -6.00
N SER A 115 0.63 5.46 -5.32
CA SER A 115 -0.07 6.22 -4.25
C SER A 115 0.78 6.24 -2.97
N PHE A 116 2.00 6.79 -3.05
CA PHE A 116 3.02 6.74 -2.02
C PHE A 116 2.54 7.22 -0.65
N ALA A 117 2.12 8.48 -0.54
CA ALA A 117 1.72 9.07 0.74
C ALA A 117 0.51 8.36 1.40
N PRO A 118 -0.57 8.00 0.68
CA PRO A 118 -1.62 7.14 1.22
C PRO A 118 -1.13 5.81 1.76
N TRP A 119 -0.22 5.11 1.04
CA TRP A 119 0.30 3.83 1.50
C TRP A 119 1.24 3.96 2.70
N VAL A 120 2.12 4.96 2.70
CA VAL A 120 2.94 5.26 3.88
C VAL A 120 2.05 5.45 5.12
N GLY A 121 1.01 6.28 4.99
CA GLY A 121 0.10 6.55 6.10
C GLY A 121 -0.76 5.36 6.54
N ALA A 122 -1.10 4.44 5.63
CA ALA A 122 -1.88 3.25 5.95
C ALA A 122 -1.04 2.14 6.58
N LEU A 123 0.24 2.02 6.19
CA LEU A 123 1.07 0.85 6.49
C LEU A 123 2.08 1.08 7.62
N ILE A 124 2.50 2.33 7.86
CA ILE A 124 3.43 2.69 8.93
C ILE A 124 2.63 3.33 10.08
N PRO A 125 2.38 2.60 11.20
CA PRO A 125 1.45 3.07 12.22
C PRO A 125 1.97 4.25 13.05
N ASP A 126 3.28 4.38 13.23
CA ASP A 126 3.88 5.41 14.09
C ASP A 126 4.50 6.53 13.24
N LEU A 127 3.97 7.75 13.34
CA LEU A 127 4.56 8.94 12.69
C LEU A 127 5.98 9.29 13.18
N LYS A 128 6.36 8.78 14.34
CA LYS A 128 7.70 9.01 14.91
C LYS A 128 8.69 7.92 14.52
N GLN A 129 8.25 6.91 13.75
CA GLN A 129 9.11 5.85 13.27
C GLN A 129 10.36 6.46 12.60
N PRO A 130 11.58 6.15 13.06
CA PRO A 130 12.77 6.51 12.33
C PRO A 130 12.76 5.81 10.97
N ILE A 131 13.01 6.55 9.90
CA ILE A 131 13.02 6.02 8.53
C ILE A 131 14.36 6.33 7.88
N ILE A 132 14.99 5.32 7.30
CA ILE A 132 16.04 5.43 6.31
C ILE A 132 15.55 4.83 5.01
N PHE A 133 16.02 5.31 3.87
CA PHE A 133 15.40 4.89 2.63
C PHE A 133 16.37 4.65 1.47
N LEU A 134 15.88 3.93 0.45
CA LEU A 134 16.47 3.83 -0.88
C LEU A 134 15.55 4.56 -1.86
N ALA A 135 16.16 5.32 -2.78
CA ALA A 135 15.48 6.00 -3.88
C ALA A 135 16.31 5.88 -5.15
N ASP A 136 15.70 6.16 -6.29
CA ASP A 136 16.45 6.42 -7.51
C ASP A 136 17.19 7.75 -7.39
N GLU A 137 18.35 7.85 -8.06
CA GLU A 137 19.22 9.03 -8.01
C GLU A 137 18.45 10.30 -8.40
N GLY A 138 18.52 11.31 -7.52
CA GLY A 138 17.85 12.60 -7.70
C GLY A 138 16.40 12.65 -7.20
N GLN A 139 15.86 11.57 -6.63
CA GLN A 139 14.51 11.55 -6.05
C GLN A 139 14.52 11.67 -4.52
N GLU A 140 15.67 11.77 -3.89
CA GLU A 140 15.83 11.72 -2.44
C GLU A 140 15.05 12.83 -1.74
N GLU A 141 15.14 14.06 -2.22
CA GLU A 141 14.41 15.20 -1.68
C GLU A 141 12.88 15.03 -1.84
N GLU A 142 12.44 14.44 -2.96
CA GLU A 142 11.02 14.17 -3.19
C GLU A 142 10.49 13.13 -2.19
N VAL A 143 11.25 12.10 -1.88
CA VAL A 143 10.88 11.10 -0.86
C VAL A 143 10.66 11.78 0.48
N VAL A 144 11.64 12.55 0.97
CA VAL A 144 11.55 13.27 2.25
C VAL A 144 10.35 14.21 2.25
N THR A 145 10.15 14.97 1.18
CA THR A 145 9.03 15.88 1.02
C THR A 145 7.69 15.16 1.08
N ARG A 146 7.55 14.02 0.41
CA ARG A 146 6.29 13.26 0.41
C ARG A 146 6.01 12.58 1.75
N LEU A 147 7.04 12.11 2.45
CA LEU A 147 6.92 11.59 3.81
C LEU A 147 6.44 12.68 4.77
N SER A 148 7.04 13.86 4.73
CA SER A 148 6.67 14.99 5.58
C SER A 148 5.23 15.50 5.32
N ARG A 149 4.73 15.43 4.08
CA ARG A 149 3.33 15.79 3.76
C ARG A 149 2.29 14.97 4.50
N VAL A 150 2.65 13.79 4.96
CA VAL A 150 1.80 12.90 5.78
C VAL A 150 2.30 12.74 7.21
N GLY A 151 3.25 13.60 7.63
CA GLY A 151 3.70 13.75 9.01
C GLY A 151 4.83 12.84 9.45
N TYR A 152 5.51 12.15 8.52
CA TYR A 152 6.69 11.33 8.81
C TYR A 152 7.97 12.17 8.69
N ASP A 153 8.21 12.99 9.69
CA ASP A 153 9.32 13.96 9.72
C ASP A 153 10.63 13.36 10.28
N ASN A 154 10.61 12.12 10.77
CA ASN A 154 11.77 11.46 11.36
C ASN A 154 12.55 10.62 10.34
N THR A 155 12.90 11.24 9.21
CA THR A 155 13.75 10.63 8.18
C THR A 155 15.21 10.93 8.48
N LEU A 156 16.05 9.88 8.56
CA LEU A 156 17.44 9.97 9.03
C LEU A 156 18.47 9.97 7.89
N GLY A 157 18.03 9.76 6.66
CA GLY A 157 18.89 9.78 5.48
C GLY A 157 18.59 8.64 4.52
N TYR A 158 19.38 8.59 3.44
CA TYR A 158 19.24 7.62 2.37
C TYR A 158 20.55 6.87 2.08
N LEU A 159 20.44 5.67 1.51
CA LEU A 159 21.59 4.86 1.12
C LEU A 159 22.31 5.48 -0.10
N LYS A 160 23.50 6.03 0.13
CA LYS A 160 24.33 6.61 -0.94
C LYS A 160 24.73 5.53 -1.95
N GLY A 161 24.41 5.76 -3.22
CA GLY A 161 24.67 4.81 -4.32
C GLY A 161 23.68 3.63 -4.35
N GLY A 162 22.63 3.68 -3.54
CA GLY A 162 21.50 2.75 -3.57
C GLY A 162 21.89 1.28 -3.43
N ILE A 163 21.06 0.39 -3.98
CA ILE A 163 21.29 -1.07 -3.91
C ILE A 163 22.59 -1.53 -4.59
N ALA A 164 23.10 -0.76 -5.56
CA ALA A 164 24.36 -1.07 -6.21
C ALA A 164 25.54 -0.94 -5.24
N ALA A 165 25.56 0.11 -4.40
CA ALA A 165 26.58 0.27 -3.38
C ALA A 165 26.49 -0.81 -2.29
N TRP A 166 25.26 -1.20 -1.91
CA TRP A 166 25.01 -2.30 -0.97
C TRP A 166 25.58 -3.62 -1.47
N LYS A 167 25.25 -3.99 -2.72
CA LYS A 167 25.80 -5.19 -3.39
C LYS A 167 27.33 -5.14 -3.51
N ALA A 168 27.89 -3.99 -3.89
CA ALA A 168 29.34 -3.82 -4.05
C ALA A 168 30.11 -3.95 -2.72
N ALA A 169 29.46 -3.63 -1.59
CA ALA A 169 30.02 -3.84 -0.25
C ALA A 169 29.90 -5.30 0.23
N GLY A 170 29.38 -6.22 -0.60
CA GLY A 170 29.21 -7.63 -0.26
C GLY A 170 28.14 -7.91 0.77
N LYS A 171 27.19 -7.02 0.96
CA LYS A 171 26.07 -7.19 1.89
C LYS A 171 25.00 -8.12 1.30
N GLU A 172 24.28 -8.82 2.18
CA GLU A 172 23.17 -9.68 1.79
C GLU A 172 22.04 -8.89 1.12
N ILE A 173 21.42 -9.54 0.14
CA ILE A 173 20.21 -9.04 -0.53
C ILE A 173 19.09 -10.06 -0.39
N ASP A 174 17.88 -9.57 -0.48
CA ASP A 174 16.69 -10.40 -0.60
C ASP A 174 15.95 -10.11 -1.92
N GLN A 175 14.99 -10.96 -2.27
CA GLN A 175 14.24 -10.91 -3.52
C GLN A 175 12.78 -11.26 -3.25
N ILE A 176 11.86 -10.82 -4.12
CA ILE A 176 10.49 -11.33 -4.15
C ILE A 176 10.39 -12.30 -5.32
N GLU A 177 10.10 -13.55 -5.01
CA GLU A 177 9.76 -14.54 -6.04
C GLU A 177 8.46 -14.12 -6.72
N SER A 178 8.46 -14.20 -8.06
CA SER A 178 7.29 -13.88 -8.88
C SER A 178 7.06 -14.97 -9.90
N ILE A 179 5.78 -15.26 -10.16
CA ILE A 179 5.33 -16.14 -11.24
C ILE A 179 4.32 -15.41 -12.12
N SER A 180 4.21 -15.83 -13.35
CA SER A 180 3.16 -15.38 -14.26
C SER A 180 1.79 -15.98 -13.92
N ALA A 181 0.72 -15.38 -14.42
CA ALA A 181 -0.62 -15.94 -14.26
C ALA A 181 -0.79 -17.30 -14.99
N ASP A 182 -0.04 -17.53 -16.07
CA ASP A 182 -0.03 -18.83 -16.76
C ASP A 182 0.63 -19.92 -15.90
N GLU A 183 1.74 -19.60 -15.23
CA GLU A 183 2.40 -20.52 -14.29
C GLU A 183 1.48 -20.84 -13.11
N LEU A 184 0.77 -19.83 -12.55
CA LEU A 184 -0.25 -20.06 -11.53
C LEU A 184 -1.35 -21.02 -12.04
N ALA A 185 -1.82 -20.85 -13.28
CA ALA A 185 -2.82 -21.74 -13.89
C ALA A 185 -2.35 -23.18 -13.99
N GLU A 186 -1.07 -23.41 -14.30
CA GLU A 186 -0.47 -24.75 -14.33
C GLU A 186 -0.32 -25.33 -12.91
N GLU A 187 0.09 -24.54 -11.93
CA GLU A 187 0.12 -24.97 -10.52
C GLU A 187 -1.27 -25.40 -10.03
N MET A 188 -2.30 -24.62 -10.34
CA MET A 188 -3.69 -24.95 -9.98
C MET A 188 -4.17 -26.27 -10.60
N LYS A 189 -3.78 -26.57 -11.86
CA LYS A 189 -4.07 -27.85 -12.52
C LYS A 189 -3.32 -29.01 -11.86
N ALA A 190 -2.11 -28.77 -11.34
CA ALA A 190 -1.28 -29.79 -10.71
C ALA A 190 -1.72 -30.10 -9.27
N GLY A 191 -2.38 -29.18 -8.57
CA GLY A 191 -2.83 -29.38 -7.21
C GLY A 191 -3.48 -28.17 -6.57
N GLN A 192 -3.67 -28.23 -5.27
CA GLN A 192 -4.23 -27.13 -4.49
C GLN A 192 -3.17 -26.05 -4.25
N VAL A 193 -3.50 -24.80 -4.59
CA VAL A 193 -2.70 -23.60 -4.30
C VAL A 193 -3.47 -22.68 -3.35
N ASN A 194 -2.75 -21.92 -2.55
CA ASN A 194 -3.36 -20.89 -1.71
C ASN A 194 -3.17 -19.53 -2.40
N ILE A 195 -4.25 -18.91 -2.83
CA ILE A 195 -4.23 -17.61 -3.50
C ILE A 195 -4.68 -16.55 -2.51
N LEU A 196 -3.87 -15.51 -2.35
CA LEU A 196 -4.17 -14.35 -1.53
C LEU A 196 -4.44 -13.13 -2.41
N ASP A 197 -5.66 -12.63 -2.38
CA ASP A 197 -6.04 -11.37 -3.01
C ASP A 197 -5.90 -10.23 -2.01
N VAL A 198 -4.96 -9.32 -2.24
CA VAL A 198 -4.68 -8.18 -1.35
C VAL A 198 -5.38 -6.89 -1.79
N ARG A 199 -6.35 -7.00 -2.70
CA ARG A 199 -7.20 -5.89 -3.10
C ARG A 199 -8.22 -5.57 -1.99
N LYS A 200 -8.89 -4.43 -2.16
CA LYS A 200 -9.98 -4.05 -1.24
C LYS A 200 -11.10 -5.09 -1.26
N PRO A 201 -11.83 -5.28 -0.15
CA PRO A 201 -12.96 -6.22 -0.11
C PRO A 201 -13.97 -5.97 -1.25
N SER A 202 -14.26 -4.71 -1.57
CA SER A 202 -15.19 -4.37 -2.67
C SER A 202 -14.68 -4.76 -4.06
N GLU A 203 -13.36 -4.82 -4.27
CA GLU A 203 -12.77 -5.31 -5.52
C GLU A 203 -12.88 -6.84 -5.59
N TRP A 204 -12.59 -7.51 -4.47
CA TRP A 204 -12.70 -8.97 -4.35
C TRP A 204 -14.15 -9.45 -4.46
N GLU A 205 -15.08 -8.78 -3.78
CA GLU A 205 -16.52 -9.09 -3.88
C GLU A 205 -17.08 -8.88 -5.30
N ALA A 206 -16.49 -7.93 -6.06
CA ALA A 206 -16.91 -7.69 -7.44
C ALA A 206 -16.52 -8.82 -8.39
N GLU A 207 -15.29 -9.31 -8.29
CA GLU A 207 -14.77 -10.43 -9.07
C GLU A 207 -13.42 -10.88 -8.48
N HIS A 208 -13.24 -12.19 -8.30
CA HIS A 208 -11.99 -12.77 -7.80
C HIS A 208 -11.73 -14.17 -8.37
N ALA A 209 -10.49 -14.64 -8.29
CA ALA A 209 -10.13 -16.00 -8.63
C ALA A 209 -10.82 -16.97 -7.66
N GLU A 210 -11.50 -18.00 -8.17
CA GLU A 210 -12.20 -18.98 -7.32
C GLU A 210 -11.23 -19.67 -6.36
N GLY A 211 -11.61 -19.70 -5.09
CA GLY A 211 -10.79 -20.27 -4.01
C GLY A 211 -9.75 -19.31 -3.42
N SER A 212 -9.66 -18.06 -3.89
CA SER A 212 -8.80 -17.06 -3.26
C SER A 212 -9.36 -16.57 -1.93
N GLU A 213 -8.47 -16.27 -0.99
CA GLU A 213 -8.77 -15.59 0.26
C GLU A 213 -8.47 -14.09 0.13
N ASN A 214 -9.31 -13.22 0.73
CA ASN A 214 -9.05 -11.78 0.72
C ASN A 214 -8.40 -11.31 2.02
N VAL A 215 -7.20 -10.78 1.90
CA VAL A 215 -6.49 -10.07 2.98
C VAL A 215 -6.04 -8.70 2.45
N ALA A 216 -6.94 -7.74 2.52
CA ALA A 216 -6.70 -6.42 1.95
C ALA A 216 -5.47 -5.74 2.56
N LEU A 217 -4.57 -5.24 1.69
CA LEU A 217 -3.34 -4.55 2.09
C LEU A 217 -3.62 -3.35 3.03
N ASP A 218 -4.71 -2.63 2.80
CA ASP A 218 -5.13 -1.49 3.64
C ASP A 218 -5.22 -1.83 5.13
N TYR A 219 -5.46 -3.08 5.46
CA TYR A 219 -5.68 -3.59 6.83
C TYR A 219 -4.72 -4.70 7.23
N ILE A 220 -3.54 -4.78 6.60
CA ILE A 220 -2.56 -5.84 6.87
C ILE A 220 -2.15 -5.90 8.34
N ASN A 221 -2.05 -4.74 9.00
CA ASN A 221 -1.64 -4.66 10.40
C ASN A 221 -2.67 -5.30 11.36
N GLU A 222 -3.96 -5.29 11.00
CA GLU A 222 -5.05 -5.86 11.78
C GLU A 222 -5.36 -7.32 11.38
N ASN A 223 -4.89 -7.78 10.22
CA ASN A 223 -5.26 -9.08 9.65
C ASN A 223 -4.09 -10.09 9.58
N MET A 224 -2.98 -9.82 10.27
CA MET A 224 -1.84 -10.75 10.29
C MET A 224 -2.18 -12.14 10.83
N ASP A 225 -3.13 -12.22 11.74
CA ASP A 225 -3.62 -13.47 12.33
C ASP A 225 -4.38 -14.37 11.34
N LYS A 226 -4.79 -13.84 10.19
CA LYS A 226 -5.42 -14.60 9.11
C LYS A 226 -4.41 -15.34 8.22
N ILE A 227 -3.12 -15.01 8.35
CA ILE A 227 -2.07 -15.56 7.51
C ILE A 227 -1.38 -16.68 8.27
N ASP A 228 -1.44 -17.86 7.72
CA ASP A 228 -0.81 -19.06 8.27
C ASP A 228 0.66 -19.11 7.81
N ALA A 229 1.59 -19.08 8.76
CA ALA A 229 3.01 -19.10 8.48
C ALA A 229 3.50 -20.41 7.85
N ASP A 230 2.73 -21.49 8.00
CA ASP A 230 3.10 -22.81 7.48
C ASP A 230 2.60 -23.05 6.03
N LYS A 231 1.84 -22.10 5.46
CA LYS A 231 1.32 -22.20 4.08
C LYS A 231 2.12 -21.33 3.12
N ASN A 232 2.32 -21.84 1.91
CA ASN A 232 2.81 -21.03 0.80
C ASN A 232 1.63 -20.31 0.14
N TYR A 233 1.81 -19.03 -0.18
CA TYR A 233 0.79 -18.18 -0.77
C TYR A 233 1.24 -17.57 -2.10
N ASN A 234 0.39 -17.68 -3.10
CA ASN A 234 0.48 -16.92 -4.33
C ASN A 234 -0.33 -15.63 -4.16
N VAL A 235 0.35 -14.49 -4.12
CA VAL A 235 -0.22 -13.18 -3.74
C VAL A 235 -0.44 -12.31 -4.97
N HIS A 236 -1.65 -11.78 -5.13
CA HIS A 236 -1.94 -10.85 -6.21
C HIS A 236 -2.73 -9.62 -5.74
N CYS A 237 -2.66 -8.56 -6.56
CA CYS A 237 -3.59 -7.43 -6.48
C CYS A 237 -4.24 -7.18 -7.86
N ALA A 238 -4.57 -5.95 -8.24
CA ALA A 238 -5.06 -5.66 -9.58
C ALA A 238 -3.95 -5.81 -10.63
N GLY A 239 -2.89 -5.00 -10.56
CA GLY A 239 -1.82 -4.94 -11.56
C GLY A 239 -0.40 -5.17 -11.01
N GLY A 240 -0.24 -5.79 -9.82
CA GLY A 240 1.07 -6.20 -9.28
C GLY A 240 1.79 -5.20 -8.37
N TYR A 241 1.29 -3.97 -8.13
CA TYR A 241 1.94 -3.00 -7.24
C TYR A 241 1.68 -3.29 -5.76
N ARG A 242 0.42 -3.45 -5.37
CA ARG A 242 0.02 -3.71 -3.97
C ARG A 242 0.51 -5.06 -3.46
N SER A 243 0.60 -6.06 -4.34
CA SER A 243 1.11 -7.39 -3.97
C SER A 243 2.61 -7.37 -3.66
N VAL A 244 3.41 -6.57 -4.36
CA VAL A 244 4.83 -6.37 -4.02
C VAL A 244 4.97 -5.66 -2.66
N ILE A 245 4.16 -4.63 -2.38
CA ILE A 245 4.13 -4.00 -1.04
C ILE A 245 3.81 -5.05 0.03
N PHE A 246 2.74 -5.81 -0.17
CA PHE A 246 2.31 -6.86 0.75
C PHE A 246 3.42 -7.88 1.00
N SER A 247 4.03 -8.42 -0.07
CA SER A 247 5.10 -9.39 0.04
C SER A 247 6.33 -8.84 0.77
N SER A 248 6.69 -7.57 0.54
CA SER A 248 7.79 -6.92 1.27
C SER A 248 7.54 -6.82 2.77
N ILE A 249 6.30 -6.47 3.16
CA ILE A 249 5.89 -6.41 4.57
C ILE A 249 5.88 -7.81 5.18
N MET A 250 5.43 -8.82 4.45
CA MET A 250 5.45 -10.22 4.92
C MET A 250 6.89 -10.67 5.18
N LYS A 251 7.80 -10.46 4.23
CA LYS A 251 9.22 -10.81 4.40
C LYS A 251 9.87 -10.05 5.55
N SER A 252 9.58 -8.77 5.73
CA SER A 252 10.09 -7.99 6.86
C SER A 252 9.60 -8.48 8.23
N ARG A 253 8.52 -9.28 8.24
CA ARG A 253 7.94 -9.93 9.43
C ARG A 253 8.33 -11.40 9.57
N GLY A 254 9.23 -11.89 8.72
CA GLY A 254 9.75 -13.25 8.76
C GLY A 254 8.89 -14.30 8.05
N PHE A 255 8.02 -13.89 7.13
CA PHE A 255 7.23 -14.78 6.27
C PHE A 255 7.88 -14.86 4.89
N ASP A 256 8.61 -15.93 4.61
CA ASP A 256 9.30 -16.16 3.33
C ASP A 256 8.45 -16.93 2.31
N ASN A 257 7.25 -17.33 2.68
CA ASN A 257 6.37 -18.23 1.95
C ASN A 257 5.35 -17.48 1.07
N VAL A 258 5.76 -16.38 0.47
CA VAL A 258 4.95 -15.53 -0.42
C VAL A 258 5.58 -15.40 -1.79
N THR A 259 4.81 -15.73 -2.83
CA THR A 259 5.18 -15.57 -4.25
C THR A 259 4.23 -14.55 -4.88
N ASN A 260 4.77 -13.55 -5.55
CA ASN A 260 3.96 -12.52 -6.22
C ASN A 260 3.47 -13.02 -7.58
N ILE A 261 2.22 -12.72 -7.94
CA ILE A 261 1.68 -12.97 -9.28
C ILE A 261 1.82 -11.72 -10.12
N GLU A 262 2.65 -11.80 -11.16
CA GLU A 262 2.88 -10.69 -12.10
C GLU A 262 1.59 -10.32 -12.84
N GLY A 263 1.37 -9.02 -12.98
CA GLY A 263 0.15 -8.50 -13.62
C GLY A 263 -1.13 -8.64 -12.78
N GLY A 264 -1.11 -9.42 -11.69
CA GLY A 264 -2.22 -9.54 -10.75
C GLY A 264 -3.52 -10.03 -11.39
N MET A 265 -4.67 -9.50 -10.92
CA MET A 265 -6.00 -9.89 -11.42
C MET A 265 -6.16 -9.59 -12.91
N ASP A 266 -5.55 -8.52 -13.41
CA ASP A 266 -5.63 -8.16 -14.83
C ASP A 266 -5.02 -9.28 -15.70
N ALA A 267 -3.89 -9.88 -15.27
CA ALA A 267 -3.29 -11.02 -15.97
C ALA A 267 -4.05 -12.33 -15.72
N ILE A 268 -4.59 -12.56 -14.52
CA ILE A 268 -5.41 -13.74 -14.20
C ILE A 268 -6.63 -13.82 -15.12
N LEU A 269 -7.28 -12.71 -15.41
CA LEU A 269 -8.45 -12.64 -16.31
C LEU A 269 -8.13 -12.98 -17.76
N GLU A 270 -6.86 -12.97 -18.16
CA GLU A 270 -6.41 -13.39 -19.50
C GLU A 270 -6.10 -14.90 -19.59
N THR A 271 -6.23 -15.65 -18.49
CA THR A 271 -5.98 -17.09 -18.38
C THR A 271 -7.28 -17.90 -18.25
N ASP A 272 -7.13 -19.23 -18.20
CA ASP A 272 -8.25 -20.17 -17.92
C ASP A 272 -8.53 -20.35 -16.40
N ILE A 273 -7.94 -19.55 -15.53
CA ILE A 273 -8.21 -19.61 -14.09
C ILE A 273 -9.67 -19.25 -13.83
N PRO A 274 -10.45 -20.12 -13.14
CA PRO A 274 -11.84 -19.82 -12.85
C PRO A 274 -11.97 -18.58 -11.98
N THR A 275 -12.86 -17.66 -12.37
CA THR A 275 -13.21 -16.47 -11.60
C THR A 275 -14.69 -16.43 -11.30
N THR A 276 -15.08 -15.76 -10.24
CA THR A 276 -16.49 -15.51 -9.93
C THR A 276 -17.11 -14.59 -10.97
N ALA A 277 -18.43 -14.67 -11.13
CA ALA A 277 -19.13 -13.77 -12.05
C ALA A 277 -18.99 -12.31 -11.57
N TYR A 278 -18.63 -11.42 -12.49
CA TYR A 278 -18.50 -9.99 -12.16
C TYR A 278 -19.79 -9.38 -11.66
N VAL A 279 -19.71 -8.73 -10.50
CA VAL A 279 -20.79 -7.95 -9.91
C VAL A 279 -20.33 -6.50 -9.77
N CYS A 280 -21.09 -5.56 -10.34
CA CYS A 280 -20.71 -4.16 -10.26
C CYS A 280 -20.60 -3.70 -8.80
N PRO A 281 -19.46 -3.12 -8.33
CA PRO A 281 -19.28 -2.71 -6.94
C PRO A 281 -20.36 -1.74 -6.43
N SER A 282 -20.98 -0.95 -7.31
CA SER A 282 -22.06 -0.05 -6.96
C SER A 282 -23.39 -0.77 -6.60
N THR A 283 -23.50 -2.06 -6.88
CA THR A 283 -24.67 -2.89 -6.56
C THR A 283 -24.44 -3.77 -5.32
N LEU A 284 -23.21 -3.89 -4.86
CA LEU A 284 -22.85 -4.52 -3.60
C LEU A 284 -23.33 -3.62 -2.45
N LYS A 285 -24.19 -4.10 -1.59
CA LYS A 285 -24.80 -3.35 -0.46
C LYS A 285 -24.01 -3.57 0.81
#